data_16ecbbda3862ca80a10804fd6a9519b3
#
_entry.id   16ecbbda3862ca80a10804fd6a9519b3
#
_cell.length_a   1.000
_cell.length_b   1.000
_cell.length_c   1.000
_cell.angle_alpha   90.00
_cell.angle_beta   90.00
_cell.angle_gamma   90.00
#
_symmetry.space_group_name_H-M   'P 1'
#
loop_
_entity.id
_entity.type
_entity.pdbx_description
1 polymer ?
#
loop_
_entity_poly.entity_id
_entity_poly.type
_entity_poly.pdbx_seq_one_letter_code
_entity_poly.pdbx_strand_id
1 'polypeptide(L)'
;MSELTVERHIAASAQRVWNALTSADALSEWLWPPAFATIAIVDLRVGGRYRIASEVAGMAVGGEYLAVDEPRGLVQTWQWEGEPGETLVTMTIDPEDGGTLLTVTHARFDTSDAQAAHLQGWNDCLDRLEPYLAA
;
A
#
# COMPACT_ATOMS: atom_id res chain seq x y z
N MET A 1 -18.76 -3.16 -7.23
CA MET A 1 -18.80 -3.93 -6.94
C MET A 1 -17.78 -4.70 -6.35
N SER A 2 -16.69 -4.96 -6.80
CA SER A 2 -15.70 -5.77 -6.21
C SER A 2 -14.75 -4.94 -5.40
N GLU A 3 -14.75 -5.14 -4.11
CA GLU A 3 -13.75 -4.51 -3.26
C GLU A 3 -13.33 -5.49 -2.17
N LEU A 4 -12.14 -5.28 -1.64
CA LEU A 4 -11.63 -6.01 -0.49
C LEU A 4 -11.28 -5.03 0.63
N THR A 5 -11.30 -5.50 1.85
CA THR A 5 -10.87 -4.72 3.00
C THR A 5 -10.00 -5.61 3.89
N VAL A 6 -8.83 -5.07 4.27
CA VAL A 6 -7.92 -5.75 5.20
C VAL A 6 -7.65 -4.81 6.36
N GLU A 7 -7.78 -5.32 7.58
CA GLU A 7 -7.48 -4.54 8.78
C GLU A 7 -6.34 -5.18 9.54
N ARG A 8 -5.45 -4.36 10.08
CA ARG A 8 -4.34 -4.83 10.92
C ARG A 8 -4.13 -3.90 12.08
N HIS A 9 -4.05 -4.44 13.28
CA HIS A 9 -3.59 -3.69 14.44
C HIS A 9 -2.06 -3.73 14.42
N ILE A 10 -1.42 -2.55 14.44
CA ILE A 10 0.03 -2.43 14.36
C ILE A 10 0.52 -1.72 15.61
N ALA A 11 1.50 -2.32 16.30
CA ALA A 11 2.06 -1.77 17.53
C ALA A 11 3.07 -0.66 17.22
N ALA A 12 2.60 0.40 16.58
CA ALA A 12 3.40 1.57 16.24
C ALA A 12 2.46 2.78 16.17
N SER A 13 3.02 3.98 16.32
CA SER A 13 2.22 5.19 16.26
C SER A 13 1.66 5.43 14.86
N ALA A 14 0.58 6.20 14.79
CA ALA A 14 -0.02 6.56 13.49
C ALA A 14 1.00 7.24 12.58
N GLN A 15 1.87 8.08 13.13
CA GLN A 15 2.88 8.76 12.32
C GLN A 15 3.90 7.77 11.74
N ARG A 16 4.31 6.77 12.53
CA ARG A 16 5.25 5.77 12.03
C ARG A 16 4.62 4.89 10.96
N VAL A 17 3.34 4.54 11.14
CA VAL A 17 2.61 3.78 10.12
C VAL A 17 2.48 4.63 8.84
N TRP A 18 2.11 5.90 8.98
CA TRP A 18 2.02 6.81 7.84
C TRP A 18 3.35 6.89 7.08
N ASN A 19 4.45 7.07 7.80
CA ASN A 19 5.76 7.16 7.17
C ASN A 19 6.12 5.88 6.40
N ALA A 20 5.79 4.72 6.95
CA ALA A 20 6.05 3.44 6.29
C ALA A 20 5.25 3.28 4.99
N LEU A 21 4.04 3.85 4.94
CA LEU A 21 3.16 3.73 3.78
C LEU A 21 3.44 4.77 2.71
N THR A 22 4.17 5.83 3.01
CA THR A 22 4.32 6.98 2.11
C THR A 22 5.77 7.32 1.76
N SER A 23 6.75 6.83 2.49
CA SER A 23 8.15 7.10 2.19
C SER A 23 8.65 6.14 1.11
N ALA A 24 9.30 6.70 0.09
CA ALA A 24 9.89 5.88 -0.97
C ALA A 24 10.91 4.89 -0.41
N ASP A 25 11.77 5.34 0.51
CA ASP A 25 12.78 4.48 1.12
C ASP A 25 12.12 3.35 1.91
N ALA A 26 11.08 3.66 2.69
CA ALA A 26 10.40 2.66 3.49
C ALA A 26 9.71 1.62 2.60
N LEU A 27 8.94 2.07 1.61
CA LEU A 27 8.25 1.17 0.69
C LEU A 27 9.23 0.25 -0.04
N SER A 28 10.41 0.76 -0.38
CA SER A 28 11.45 -0.05 -1.02
C SER A 28 11.96 -1.15 -0.09
N GLU A 29 11.83 -0.98 1.21
CA GLU A 29 12.36 -1.95 2.18
C GLU A 29 11.35 -3.02 2.59
N TRP A 30 10.06 -2.68 2.74
CA TRP A 30 9.13 -3.65 3.34
C TRP A 30 8.02 -4.17 2.44
N LEU A 31 7.61 -3.41 1.41
CA LEU A 31 6.37 -3.73 0.70
C LEU A 31 6.39 -5.10 0.04
N TRP A 32 7.49 -5.44 -0.62
CA TRP A 32 7.67 -6.72 -1.29
C TRP A 32 8.87 -7.47 -0.68
N PRO A 33 9.04 -8.76 -0.96
CA PRO A 33 10.16 -9.52 -0.40
C PRO A 33 11.52 -8.89 -0.71
N PRO A 34 12.49 -9.01 0.20
CA PRO A 34 13.82 -8.41 -0.01
C PRO A 34 14.50 -8.83 -1.31
N ALA A 35 14.26 -10.08 -1.74
CA ALA A 35 14.85 -10.59 -2.97
C ALA A 35 14.38 -9.86 -4.23
N PHE A 36 13.28 -9.09 -4.13
CA PHE A 36 12.74 -8.35 -5.28
C PHE A 36 13.54 -7.09 -5.58
N ALA A 37 14.40 -6.65 -4.66
CA ALA A 37 15.19 -5.42 -4.83
C ALA A 37 14.32 -4.24 -5.28
N THR A 38 13.22 -4.04 -4.55
CA THR A 38 12.19 -3.06 -4.86
C THR A 38 12.71 -1.64 -4.82
N ILE A 39 12.31 -0.83 -5.80
CA ILE A 39 12.60 0.60 -5.83
C ILE A 39 11.29 1.36 -5.94
N ALA A 40 11.03 2.27 -5.02
CA ALA A 40 9.84 3.11 -5.04
C ALA A 40 10.23 4.56 -5.29
N ILE A 41 9.37 5.27 -6.02
CA ILE A 41 9.48 6.71 -6.25
C ILE A 41 8.14 7.29 -5.85
N VAL A 42 8.14 8.34 -5.02
CA VAL A 42 6.91 8.91 -4.47
C VAL A 42 6.94 10.42 -4.54
N ASP A 43 5.87 11.01 -5.05
CA ASP A 43 5.63 12.45 -4.99
C ASP A 43 4.35 12.62 -4.17
N LEU A 44 4.51 12.74 -2.85
CA LEU A 44 3.39 12.66 -1.90
C LEU A 44 2.66 13.99 -1.80
N ARG A 45 1.69 14.17 -2.68
CA ARG A 45 0.78 15.33 -2.70
C ARG A 45 -0.42 14.97 -3.57
N VAL A 46 -1.51 15.66 -3.39
CA VAL A 46 -2.68 15.47 -4.27
C VAL A 46 -2.26 15.81 -5.69
N GLY A 47 -2.51 14.90 -6.62
CA GLY A 47 -2.07 15.01 -8.01
C GLY A 47 -0.66 14.50 -8.25
N GLY A 48 0.10 14.19 -7.20
CA GLY A 48 1.43 13.60 -7.35
C GLY A 48 1.32 12.13 -7.72
N ARG A 49 2.40 11.56 -8.23
CA ARG A 49 2.40 10.18 -8.68
C ARG A 49 3.42 9.34 -7.92
N TYR A 50 3.21 8.05 -7.93
CA TYR A 50 4.14 7.10 -7.34
C TYR A 50 4.38 5.94 -8.30
N ARG A 51 5.50 5.26 -8.13
CA ARG A 51 5.81 4.03 -8.86
C ARG A 51 6.62 3.11 -7.95
N ILE A 52 6.21 1.86 -7.87
CA ILE A 52 6.90 0.83 -7.10
C ILE A 52 7.26 -0.29 -8.07
N ALA A 53 8.53 -0.63 -8.17
CA ALA A 53 9.00 -1.52 -9.21
C ALA A 53 10.02 -2.52 -8.72
N SER A 54 10.01 -3.70 -9.34
CA SER A 54 11.04 -4.73 -9.16
C SER A 54 11.44 -5.25 -10.54
N GLU A 55 12.67 -5.00 -10.95
CA GLU A 55 13.18 -5.56 -12.19
C GLU A 55 13.37 -7.07 -12.04
N VAL A 56 13.78 -7.51 -10.85
CA VAL A 56 13.99 -8.93 -10.57
C VAL A 56 12.71 -9.73 -10.77
N ALA A 57 11.59 -9.25 -10.23
CA ALA A 57 10.30 -9.92 -10.35
C ALA A 57 9.56 -9.55 -11.63
N GLY A 58 10.04 -8.55 -12.37
CA GLY A 58 9.41 -8.11 -13.61
C GLY A 58 8.05 -7.47 -13.39
N MET A 59 7.89 -6.68 -12.32
CA MET A 59 6.60 -6.07 -12.00
C MET A 59 6.76 -4.64 -11.56
N ALA A 60 5.75 -3.84 -11.86
CA ALA A 60 5.70 -2.45 -11.40
C ALA A 60 4.25 -2.01 -11.30
N VAL A 61 3.96 -1.22 -10.28
CA VAL A 61 2.64 -0.64 -10.04
C VAL A 61 2.81 0.85 -9.80
N GLY A 62 1.83 1.62 -10.22
CA GLY A 62 1.87 3.06 -9.99
C GLY A 62 0.49 3.67 -10.02
N GLY A 63 0.45 4.96 -9.77
CA GLY A 63 -0.80 5.70 -9.78
C GLY A 63 -0.62 7.13 -9.31
N GLU A 64 -1.75 7.74 -8.97
CA GLU A 64 -1.83 9.12 -8.55
C GLU A 64 -2.47 9.21 -7.17
N TYR A 65 -2.00 10.13 -6.33
CA TYR A 65 -2.64 10.41 -5.04
C TYR A 65 -3.82 11.34 -5.26
N LEU A 66 -5.01 10.87 -4.88
CA LEU A 66 -6.25 11.64 -5.00
C LEU A 66 -6.59 12.39 -3.71
N ALA A 67 -6.15 11.89 -2.57
CA ALA A 67 -6.31 12.54 -1.27
C ALA A 67 -5.11 12.18 -0.40
N VAL A 68 -4.63 13.15 0.38
CA VAL A 68 -3.52 12.96 1.31
C VAL A 68 -3.88 13.71 2.59
N ASP A 69 -4.05 12.97 3.69
CA ASP A 69 -4.42 13.55 4.99
C ASP A 69 -3.51 12.94 6.05
N GLU A 70 -2.33 13.49 6.20
CA GLU A 70 -1.33 12.99 7.12
C GLU A 70 -1.71 13.25 8.57
N PRO A 71 -1.63 12.27 9.45
CA PRO A 71 -1.26 10.86 9.27
C PRO A 71 -2.49 9.94 9.25
N ARG A 72 -3.67 10.45 8.87
CA ARG A 72 -4.95 9.75 9.01
C ARG A 72 -5.30 8.86 7.82
N GLY A 73 -4.83 9.18 6.64
CA GLY A 73 -5.12 8.34 5.49
C GLY A 73 -4.82 8.96 4.15
N LEU A 74 -5.01 8.15 3.12
CA LEU A 74 -4.79 8.59 1.75
C LEU A 74 -5.68 7.79 0.81
N VAL A 75 -5.87 8.32 -0.40
CA VAL A 75 -6.54 7.63 -1.49
C VAL A 75 -5.62 7.71 -2.70
N GLN A 76 -5.37 6.58 -3.34
CA GLN A 76 -4.50 6.52 -4.50
C GLN A 76 -5.06 5.59 -5.56
N THR A 77 -4.80 5.89 -6.81
CA THR A 77 -5.11 4.94 -7.88
C THR A 77 -4.02 3.87 -7.91
N TRP A 78 -4.33 2.72 -8.51
CA TRP A 78 -3.44 1.57 -8.49
C TRP A 78 -3.57 0.86 -9.83
N GLN A 79 -2.50 0.86 -10.60
CA GLN A 79 -2.49 0.21 -11.90
C GLN A 79 -1.16 -0.48 -12.15
N TRP A 80 -1.23 -1.77 -12.44
CA TRP A 80 -0.04 -2.56 -12.78
C TRP A 80 0.40 -2.21 -14.20
N GLU A 81 1.70 -2.00 -14.39
CA GLU A 81 2.24 -1.71 -15.72
C GLU A 81 2.10 -2.93 -16.61
N GLY A 82 1.66 -2.71 -17.83
CA GLY A 82 1.42 -3.78 -18.77
C GLY A 82 0.04 -4.42 -18.70
N GLU A 83 -0.79 -4.00 -17.74
CA GLU A 83 -2.16 -4.52 -17.60
C GLU A 83 -3.16 -3.39 -17.72
N PRO A 84 -4.33 -3.66 -18.32
CA PRO A 84 -5.39 -2.65 -18.35
C PRO A 84 -6.11 -2.63 -17.01
N GLY A 85 -6.82 -1.55 -16.74
CA GLY A 85 -7.63 -1.47 -15.53
C GLY A 85 -6.93 -0.78 -14.38
N GLU A 86 -7.50 0.35 -14.01
CA GLU A 86 -7.05 1.12 -12.87
C GLU A 86 -7.98 0.84 -11.71
N THR A 87 -7.43 0.55 -10.55
CA THR A 87 -8.21 0.31 -9.33
C THR A 87 -7.96 1.42 -8.33
N LEU A 88 -8.62 1.38 -7.19
CA LEU A 88 -8.56 2.44 -6.19
C LEU A 88 -8.21 1.86 -4.83
N VAL A 89 -7.20 2.43 -4.19
CA VAL A 89 -6.78 2.04 -2.85
C VAL A 89 -7.03 3.18 -1.88
N THR A 90 -7.73 2.88 -0.79
CA THR A 90 -7.94 3.81 0.31
C THR A 90 -7.29 3.21 1.55
N MET A 91 -6.46 4.00 2.22
CA MET A 91 -5.86 3.58 3.48
C MET A 91 -6.29 4.52 4.58
N THR A 92 -6.76 3.97 5.70
CA THR A 92 -7.08 4.76 6.89
C THR A 92 -6.23 4.30 8.05
N ILE A 93 -5.79 5.25 8.87
CA ILE A 93 -4.86 5.04 9.96
C ILE A 93 -5.49 5.63 11.21
N ASP A 94 -6.01 4.76 12.07
CA ASP A 94 -6.74 5.19 13.28
C ASP A 94 -5.95 4.82 14.54
N PRO A 95 -5.58 5.81 15.38
CA PRO A 95 -4.93 5.49 16.65
C PRO A 95 -5.81 4.61 17.53
N GLU A 96 -5.19 3.62 18.17
CA GLU A 96 -5.85 2.74 19.11
C GLU A 96 -4.95 2.52 20.32
N ASP A 97 -5.50 1.92 21.37
CA ASP A 97 -4.70 1.56 22.55
C ASP A 97 -3.59 0.60 22.14
N GLY A 98 -2.37 0.98 22.43
CA GLY A 98 -1.19 0.16 22.12
C GLY A 98 -0.74 0.23 20.68
N GLY A 99 -1.30 1.13 19.86
CA GLY A 99 -0.83 1.28 18.48
C GLY A 99 -1.81 1.93 17.54
N THR A 100 -2.01 1.30 16.40
CA THR A 100 -2.77 1.89 15.29
C THR A 100 -3.56 0.80 14.57
N LEU A 101 -4.80 1.11 14.19
CA LEU A 101 -5.56 0.25 13.28
C LEU A 101 -5.36 0.77 11.86
N LEU A 102 -4.75 -0.04 11.01
CA LEU A 102 -4.59 0.25 9.60
C LEU A 102 -5.66 -0.51 8.83
N THR A 103 -6.44 0.22 8.01
CA THR A 103 -7.44 -0.38 7.14
C THR A 103 -7.08 -0.08 5.69
N VAL A 104 -6.98 -1.11 4.86
CA VAL A 104 -6.73 -0.98 3.42
C VAL A 104 -7.99 -1.46 2.71
N THR A 105 -8.60 -0.58 1.91
CA THR A 105 -9.73 -0.93 1.05
C THR A 105 -9.28 -0.79 -0.40
N HIS A 106 -9.39 -1.85 -1.18
CA HIS A 106 -8.97 -1.85 -2.58
C HIS A 106 -10.21 -2.20 -3.41
N ALA A 107 -10.58 -1.29 -4.30
CA ALA A 107 -11.87 -1.35 -5.00
C ALA A 107 -11.70 -1.27 -6.51
N ARG A 108 -12.79 -1.53 -7.21
CA ARG A 108 -12.90 -1.41 -8.67
C ARG A 108 -12.21 -2.53 -9.44
N PHE A 109 -12.20 -3.75 -8.87
CA PHE A 109 -11.69 -4.91 -9.59
C PHE A 109 -12.66 -5.33 -10.69
N ASP A 110 -12.12 -5.74 -11.84
CA ASP A 110 -12.93 -6.21 -12.95
C ASP A 110 -13.37 -7.66 -12.78
N THR A 111 -12.60 -8.45 -12.03
CA THR A 111 -12.88 -9.88 -11.86
C THR A 111 -12.72 -10.30 -10.42
N SER A 112 -13.39 -11.39 -10.04
CA SER A 112 -13.21 -11.97 -8.71
C SER A 112 -11.82 -12.58 -8.52
N ASP A 113 -11.21 -13.06 -9.60
CA ASP A 113 -9.84 -13.58 -9.53
C ASP A 113 -8.84 -12.47 -9.19
N ALA A 114 -9.00 -11.30 -9.81
CA ALA A 114 -8.15 -10.15 -9.51
C ALA A 114 -8.33 -9.70 -8.06
N GLN A 115 -9.57 -9.68 -7.57
CA GLN A 115 -9.86 -9.33 -6.19
C GLN A 115 -9.18 -10.30 -5.23
N ALA A 116 -9.31 -11.60 -5.48
CA ALA A 116 -8.71 -12.62 -4.62
C ALA A 116 -7.18 -12.54 -4.61
N ALA A 117 -6.57 -12.31 -5.77
CA ALA A 117 -5.11 -12.18 -5.87
C ALA A 117 -4.60 -10.98 -5.09
N HIS A 118 -5.33 -9.85 -5.15
CA HIS A 118 -4.93 -8.66 -4.41
C HIS A 118 -5.16 -8.81 -2.90
N LEU A 119 -6.21 -9.54 -2.49
CA LEU A 119 -6.42 -9.84 -1.09
C LEU A 119 -5.22 -10.61 -0.53
N GLN A 120 -4.76 -11.64 -1.24
CA GLN A 120 -3.59 -12.40 -0.84
C GLN A 120 -2.35 -11.50 -0.82
N GLY A 121 -2.19 -10.67 -1.84
CA GLY A 121 -1.05 -9.75 -1.94
C GLY A 121 -1.00 -8.76 -0.79
N TRP A 122 -2.13 -8.17 -0.41
CA TRP A 122 -2.16 -7.25 0.71
C TRP A 122 -1.84 -7.93 2.03
N ASN A 123 -2.37 -9.14 2.25
CA ASN A 123 -2.04 -9.89 3.46
C ASN A 123 -0.53 -10.18 3.52
N ASP A 124 0.07 -10.57 2.41
CA ASP A 124 1.51 -10.84 2.35
C ASP A 124 2.32 -9.56 2.62
N CYS A 125 1.91 -8.44 2.03
CA CYS A 125 2.60 -7.16 2.26
C CYS A 125 2.50 -6.74 3.72
N LEU A 126 1.30 -6.79 4.29
CA LEU A 126 1.09 -6.35 5.68
C LEU A 126 1.76 -7.27 6.69
N ASP A 127 1.94 -8.55 6.34
CA ASP A 127 2.72 -9.47 7.17
C ASP A 127 4.19 -9.02 7.27
N ARG A 128 4.70 -8.30 6.29
CA ARG A 128 6.05 -7.75 6.32
C ARG A 128 6.13 -6.39 7.01
N LEU A 129 5.02 -5.65 7.04
CA LEU A 129 4.99 -4.31 7.63
C LEU A 129 5.21 -4.36 9.14
N GLU A 130 4.55 -5.29 9.83
CA GLU A 130 4.63 -5.35 11.28
C GLU A 130 6.06 -5.58 11.79
N PRO A 131 6.81 -6.59 11.30
CA PRO A 131 8.21 -6.74 11.74
C PRO A 131 9.10 -5.57 11.31
N TYR A 132 8.83 -4.95 10.17
CA TYR A 132 9.58 -3.77 9.74
C TYR A 132 9.45 -2.63 10.76
N LEU A 133 8.22 -2.40 11.25
CA LEU A 133 7.98 -1.33 12.22
C LEU A 133 8.45 -1.70 13.63
N ALA A 134 8.60 -2.97 13.93
CA ALA A 134 9.07 -3.43 15.22
C ALA A 134 10.59 -3.38 15.36
N ALA A 135 11.29 -3.26 14.26
CA ALA A 135 12.76 -3.29 14.26
C ALA A 135 13.37 -1.97 14.69
#